data_8651c585207eca3a0ad6eb2f551dba77
#
_entry.id   8651c585207eca3a0ad6eb2f551dba77
#
_cell.length_a   1.000
_cell.length_b   1.000
_cell.length_c   1.000
_cell.angle_alpha   90.00
_cell.angle_beta   90.00
_cell.angle_gamma   90.00
#
_symmetry.space_group_name_H-M   'P 1'
#
loop_
_entity.id
_entity.type
_entity.pdbx_description
1 polymer ?
#
loop_
_entity_poly.entity_id
_entity_poly.type
_entity_poly.pdbx_seq_one_letter_code
_entity_poly.pdbx_strand_id
1 'polypeptide(L)'
;MRHLKHRHQLGVKKEHRQAIMASLSAALFRHDRIQTTLGYAKALRPFAEKIITLAKKAAATDDTAKKLHFRRLALAKVRDESAVHFLFADKVQKFLKRNGGYTRIY
;
A
#
# COMPACT_ATOMS: atom_id res chain seq x y z
N MET A 1 14.12 -7.10 24.22
CA MET A 1 14.58 -8.10 23.23
C MET A 1 13.69 -8.03 21.98
N ARG A 2 14.30 -8.02 20.81
CA ARG A 2 13.55 -7.89 19.56
C ARG A 2 13.33 -9.25 18.93
N HIS A 3 12.13 -9.78 19.02
CA HIS A 3 11.77 -11.07 18.43
C HIS A 3 11.15 -10.82 17.06
N LEU A 4 11.98 -10.78 16.00
CA LEU A 4 11.53 -10.61 14.60
C LEU A 4 10.63 -9.38 14.38
N LYS A 5 10.84 -8.34 15.16
CA LYS A 5 10.06 -7.09 15.03
C LYS A 5 10.71 -6.18 14.02
N HIS A 6 10.07 -5.99 12.88
CA HIS A 6 10.52 -5.10 11.83
C HIS A 6 9.87 -3.73 12.02
N ARG A 7 10.58 -2.83 12.70
CA ARG A 7 10.11 -1.47 12.92
C ARG A 7 10.92 -0.52 12.05
N HIS A 8 10.23 0.15 11.14
CA HIS A 8 10.84 1.15 10.26
C HIS A 8 10.45 2.53 10.74
N GLN A 9 11.19 3.05 11.73
CA GLN A 9 10.89 4.35 12.34
C GLN A 9 11.39 5.53 11.50
N LEU A 10 12.40 5.32 10.65
CA LEU A 10 12.95 6.32 9.72
C LEU A 10 13.47 7.60 10.38
N GLY A 11 13.72 7.56 11.70
CA GLY A 11 14.21 8.71 12.43
C GLY A 11 13.22 9.86 12.58
N VAL A 12 11.93 9.65 12.37
CA VAL A 12 10.90 10.69 12.41
C VAL A 12 9.75 10.30 13.32
N LYS A 13 8.95 11.30 13.71
CA LYS A 13 7.77 11.07 14.53
C LYS A 13 6.73 10.24 13.79
N LYS A 14 5.86 9.57 14.56
CA LYS A 14 4.84 8.67 14.01
C LYS A 14 3.96 9.35 12.95
N GLU A 15 3.48 10.56 13.22
CA GLU A 15 2.61 11.30 12.30
C GLU A 15 3.33 11.62 11.00
N HIS A 16 4.59 12.04 11.09
CA HIS A 16 5.40 12.33 9.91
C HIS A 16 5.69 11.06 9.11
N ARG A 17 5.99 9.96 9.79
CA ARG A 17 6.21 8.66 9.15
C ARG A 17 4.98 8.19 8.40
N GLN A 18 3.80 8.32 8.99
CA GLN A 18 2.54 7.95 8.32
C GLN A 18 2.30 8.80 7.07
N ALA A 19 2.62 10.09 7.13
CA ALA A 19 2.50 10.98 5.99
C ALA A 19 3.48 10.60 4.86
N ILE A 20 4.72 10.23 5.21
CA ILE A 20 5.71 9.77 4.23
C ILE A 20 5.21 8.49 3.54
N MET A 21 4.74 7.52 4.30
CA MET A 21 4.25 6.26 3.75
C MET A 21 3.03 6.48 2.85
N ALA A 22 2.11 7.35 3.25
CA ALA A 22 0.96 7.69 2.44
C ALA A 22 1.38 8.31 1.10
N SER A 23 2.28 9.28 1.14
CA SER A 23 2.77 9.97 -0.05
C SER A 23 3.51 9.03 -1.01
N LEU A 24 4.40 8.19 -0.48
CA LEU A 24 5.17 7.24 -1.29
C LEU A 24 4.26 6.18 -1.92
N SER A 25 3.32 5.64 -1.15
CA SER A 25 2.40 4.64 -1.68
C SER A 25 1.49 5.22 -2.76
N ALA A 26 1.00 6.45 -2.57
CA ALA A 26 0.19 7.13 -3.59
C ALA A 26 0.98 7.29 -4.89
N ALA A 27 2.22 7.73 -4.81
CA ALA A 27 3.09 7.87 -5.98
C ALA A 27 3.33 6.53 -6.67
N LEU A 28 3.58 5.48 -5.88
CA LEU A 28 3.81 4.13 -6.41
C LEU A 28 2.58 3.62 -7.17
N PHE A 29 1.38 3.78 -6.60
CA PHE A 29 0.16 3.31 -7.24
C PHE A 29 -0.20 4.11 -8.49
N ARG A 30 0.20 5.39 -8.57
CA ARG A 30 0.00 6.19 -9.77
C ARG A 30 0.97 5.85 -10.89
N HIS A 31 2.24 5.68 -10.56
CA HIS A 31 3.33 5.60 -11.55
C HIS A 31 3.87 4.21 -11.76
N ASP A 32 3.45 3.23 -10.96
CA ASP A 32 3.92 1.83 -10.99
C ASP A 32 5.37 1.65 -10.57
N ARG A 33 6.17 2.70 -10.58
CA ARG A 33 7.58 2.68 -10.25
C ARG A 33 8.03 4.02 -9.70
N ILE A 34 8.76 4.00 -8.58
CA ILE A 34 9.30 5.23 -7.99
C ILE A 34 10.75 4.98 -7.57
N GLN A 35 11.48 6.08 -7.39
CA GLN A 35 12.83 6.06 -6.81
C GLN A 35 12.79 6.73 -5.45
N THR A 36 13.44 6.11 -4.48
CA THR A 36 13.52 6.65 -3.11
C THR A 36 14.76 6.08 -2.45
N THR A 37 15.02 6.47 -1.20
CA THR A 37 16.13 5.88 -0.46
C THR A 37 15.84 4.43 -0.10
N LEU A 38 16.88 3.63 0.13
CA LEU A 38 16.74 2.22 0.46
C LEU A 38 15.93 2.02 1.75
N GLY A 39 16.16 2.86 2.77
CA GLY A 39 15.40 2.80 4.03
C GLY A 39 13.91 3.02 3.82
N TYR A 40 13.55 4.02 3.04
CA TYR A 40 12.15 4.29 2.72
C TYR A 40 11.54 3.18 1.86
N ALA A 41 12.29 2.65 0.90
CA ALA A 41 11.82 1.54 0.07
C ALA A 41 11.51 0.30 0.90
N LYS A 42 12.39 -0.04 1.84
CA LYS A 42 12.19 -1.19 2.74
C LYS A 42 10.98 -0.99 3.67
N ALA A 43 10.75 0.23 4.14
CA ALA A 43 9.59 0.55 4.96
C ALA A 43 8.29 0.52 4.15
N LEU A 44 8.35 0.98 2.90
CA LEU A 44 7.19 1.07 2.02
C LEU A 44 6.65 -0.29 1.59
N ARG A 45 7.52 -1.27 1.37
CA ARG A 45 7.10 -2.59 0.87
C ARG A 45 5.95 -3.20 1.68
N PRO A 46 6.09 -3.44 3.00
CA PRO A 46 4.99 -4.04 3.74
C PRO A 46 3.75 -3.16 3.76
N PHE A 47 3.92 -1.85 3.80
CA PHE A 47 2.80 -0.91 3.78
C PHE A 47 2.02 -1.01 2.46
N ALA A 48 2.72 -0.91 1.33
CA ALA A 48 2.09 -0.97 0.01
C ALA A 48 1.45 -2.33 -0.26
N GLU A 49 2.11 -3.42 0.14
CA GLU A 49 1.58 -4.75 -0.11
C GLU A 49 0.31 -5.03 0.69
N LYS A 50 0.18 -4.46 1.88
CA LYS A 50 -1.07 -4.55 2.66
C LYS A 50 -2.21 -3.82 1.96
N ILE A 51 -1.92 -2.66 1.35
CA ILE A 51 -2.93 -1.92 0.58
C ILE A 51 -3.35 -2.71 -0.66
N ILE A 52 -2.41 -3.34 -1.34
CA ILE A 52 -2.71 -4.21 -2.49
C ILE A 52 -3.58 -5.39 -2.06
N THR A 53 -3.32 -5.96 -0.88
CA THR A 53 -4.16 -7.02 -0.32
C THR A 53 -5.61 -6.56 -0.12
N LEU A 54 -5.81 -5.34 0.37
CA LEU A 54 -7.15 -4.77 0.51
C LEU A 54 -7.85 -4.66 -0.84
N ALA A 55 -7.13 -4.22 -1.87
CA ALA A 55 -7.67 -4.13 -3.22
C ALA A 55 -8.06 -5.51 -3.77
N LYS A 56 -7.23 -6.52 -3.52
CA LYS A 56 -7.52 -7.90 -3.93
C LYS A 56 -8.75 -8.45 -3.21
N LYS A 57 -8.90 -8.19 -1.92
CA LYS A 57 -10.08 -8.61 -1.16
C LYS A 57 -11.34 -7.95 -1.71
N ALA A 58 -11.26 -6.67 -2.06
CA ALA A 58 -12.39 -5.97 -2.67
C ALA A 58 -12.77 -6.57 -4.03
N ALA A 59 -11.77 -6.94 -4.84
CA ALA A 59 -12.01 -7.55 -6.14
C ALA A 59 -12.60 -8.95 -6.04
N ALA A 60 -12.32 -9.67 -4.94
CA ALA A 60 -12.76 -11.05 -4.75
C ALA A 60 -14.19 -11.18 -4.20
N THR A 61 -14.79 -10.09 -3.74
CA THR A 61 -16.15 -10.11 -3.18
C THR A 61 -17.14 -9.41 -4.09
N ASP A 62 -18.39 -9.89 -4.08
CA ASP A 62 -19.49 -9.24 -4.80
C ASP A 62 -20.30 -8.32 -3.88
N ASP A 63 -20.03 -8.35 -2.58
CA ASP A 63 -20.75 -7.53 -1.60
C ASP A 63 -20.30 -6.08 -1.68
N THR A 64 -21.18 -5.20 -2.12
CA THR A 64 -20.93 -3.77 -2.27
C THR A 64 -20.47 -3.13 -0.96
N ALA A 65 -21.06 -3.52 0.17
CA ALA A 65 -20.69 -2.98 1.47
C ALA A 65 -19.25 -3.35 1.85
N LYS A 66 -18.84 -4.59 1.57
CA LYS A 66 -17.45 -5.03 1.83
C LYS A 66 -16.46 -4.34 0.91
N LYS A 67 -16.80 -4.17 -0.37
CA LYS A 67 -15.95 -3.40 -1.29
C LYS A 67 -15.73 -1.99 -0.80
N LEU A 68 -16.76 -1.32 -0.36
CA LEU A 68 -16.69 0.03 0.18
C LEU A 68 -15.82 0.07 1.45
N HIS A 69 -15.98 -0.91 2.33
CA HIS A 69 -15.19 -1.03 3.55
C HIS A 69 -13.69 -1.12 3.24
N PHE A 70 -13.30 -2.02 2.34
CA PHE A 70 -11.88 -2.18 1.97
C PHE A 70 -11.33 -0.92 1.33
N ARG A 71 -12.11 -0.26 0.48
CA ARG A 71 -11.68 0.99 -0.15
C ARG A 71 -11.46 2.09 0.87
N ARG A 72 -12.35 2.21 1.86
CA ARG A 72 -12.21 3.21 2.92
C ARG A 72 -10.98 2.95 3.79
N LEU A 73 -10.68 1.69 4.10
CA LEU A 73 -9.47 1.33 4.83
C LEU A 73 -8.21 1.75 4.06
N ALA A 74 -8.17 1.48 2.77
CA ALA A 74 -7.05 1.87 1.93
C ALA A 74 -6.91 3.38 1.85
N LEU A 75 -8.03 4.09 1.67
CA LEU A 75 -8.02 5.56 1.59
C LEU A 75 -7.53 6.20 2.87
N ALA A 76 -7.88 5.65 4.03
CA ALA A 76 -7.41 6.16 5.32
C ALA A 76 -5.89 6.09 5.44
N LYS A 77 -5.26 5.08 4.84
CA LYS A 77 -3.81 4.90 4.89
C LYS A 77 -3.07 5.66 3.80
N VAL A 78 -3.57 5.62 2.57
CA VAL A 78 -2.92 6.25 1.40
C VAL A 78 -3.21 7.75 1.34
N ARG A 79 -4.37 8.19 1.78
CA ARG A 79 -4.80 9.60 1.84
C ARG A 79 -4.84 10.29 0.47
N ASP A 80 -5.02 9.49 -0.59
CA ASP A 80 -5.09 10.02 -1.96
C ASP A 80 -6.14 9.24 -2.71
N GLU A 81 -7.26 9.89 -2.99
CA GLU A 81 -8.42 9.25 -3.60
C GLU A 81 -8.12 8.75 -5.01
N SER A 82 -7.42 9.53 -5.81
CA SER A 82 -7.13 9.13 -7.19
C SER A 82 -6.19 7.93 -7.26
N ALA A 83 -5.18 7.86 -6.38
CA ALA A 83 -4.27 6.72 -6.31
C ALA A 83 -5.02 5.45 -5.90
N VAL A 84 -5.91 5.54 -4.91
CA VAL A 84 -6.75 4.42 -4.47
C VAL A 84 -7.69 3.99 -5.60
N HIS A 85 -8.28 4.94 -6.30
CA HIS A 85 -9.16 4.64 -7.44
C HIS A 85 -8.40 3.86 -8.52
N PHE A 86 -7.22 4.31 -8.92
CA PHE A 86 -6.41 3.60 -9.92
C PHE A 86 -6.07 2.18 -9.48
N LEU A 87 -5.68 2.01 -8.21
CA LEU A 87 -5.35 0.69 -7.69
C LEU A 87 -6.56 -0.24 -7.71
N PHE A 88 -7.70 0.20 -7.19
CA PHE A 88 -8.88 -0.66 -7.04
C PHE A 88 -9.59 -0.92 -8.37
N ALA A 89 -9.58 0.04 -9.29
CA ALA A 89 -10.27 -0.09 -10.57
C ALA A 89 -9.46 -0.86 -11.60
N ASP A 90 -8.16 -0.54 -11.74
CA ASP A 90 -7.33 -1.04 -12.84
C ASP A 90 -6.19 -1.94 -12.39
N LYS A 91 -5.34 -1.42 -11.51
CA LYS A 91 -4.03 -2.04 -11.24
C LYS A 91 -4.13 -3.33 -10.44
N VAL A 92 -5.20 -3.51 -9.70
CA VAL A 92 -5.42 -4.75 -8.93
C VAL A 92 -5.45 -5.98 -9.84
N GLN A 93 -5.82 -5.83 -11.09
CA GLN A 93 -5.89 -6.96 -12.04
C GLN A 93 -4.53 -7.65 -12.21
N LYS A 94 -3.45 -6.91 -12.10
CA LYS A 94 -2.09 -7.45 -12.20
C LYS A 94 -1.74 -8.39 -11.05
N PHE A 95 -2.42 -8.27 -9.92
CA PHE A 95 -2.06 -8.96 -8.69
C PHE A 95 -3.02 -10.09 -8.30
N LEU A 96 -4.11 -10.25 -9.03
CA LEU A 96 -5.17 -11.19 -8.64
C LEU A 96 -4.67 -12.63 -8.52
N LYS A 97 -3.72 -13.03 -9.37
CA LYS A 97 -3.15 -14.39 -9.37
C LYS A 97 -1.90 -14.54 -8.53
N ARG A 98 -1.38 -13.46 -7.95
CA ARG A 98 -0.17 -13.51 -7.15
C ARG A 98 -0.51 -13.63 -5.67
N ASN A 99 0.23 -14.49 -4.97
CA ASN A 99 0.07 -14.69 -3.53
C ASN A 99 1.25 -14.02 -2.82
N GLY A 100 1.16 -12.70 -2.60
CA GLY A 100 2.24 -11.92 -2.03
C GLY A 100 3.29 -11.53 -3.08
N GLY A 101 4.37 -10.88 -2.62
CA GLY A 101 5.45 -10.48 -3.51
C GLY A 101 5.02 -9.49 -4.59
N TYR A 102 4.15 -8.55 -4.25
CA TYR A 102 3.60 -7.61 -5.22
C TYR A 102 4.56 -6.49 -5.60
N THR A 103 5.61 -6.28 -4.82
CA THR A 103 6.58 -5.21 -5.03
C THR A 103 8.00 -5.76 -5.09
N ARG A 104 8.89 -5.00 -5.74
CA ARG A 104 10.30 -5.34 -5.85
C ARG A 104 11.16 -4.10 -5.70
N ILE A 105 12.28 -4.26 -5.00
CA ILE A 105 13.33 -3.24 -4.89
C ILE A 105 14.46 -3.63 -5.84
N TYR A 106 14.80 -2.73 -6.74
CA TYR A 106 15.93 -2.91 -7.64
C TYR A 106 17.19 -2.30 -7.09
#